data_ed13eb56684cc63c84707c25bad3c0d0
#
_entry.id   ed13eb56684cc63c84707c25bad3c0d0
#
_cell.length_a   1.000
_cell.length_b   1.000
_cell.length_c   1.000
_cell.angle_alpha   90.00
_cell.angle_beta   90.00
_cell.angle_gamma   90.00
#
_symmetry.space_group_name_H-M   'P 1'
#
loop_
_entity.id
_entity.type
_entity.pdbx_description
1 polymer ?
#
loop_
_entity_poly.entity_id
_entity_poly.type
_entity_poly.pdbx_seq_one_letter_code
_entity_poly.pdbx_strand_id
1 'polypeptide(L)'
;MKKPVIGIPMGDPAGIGPEIVIKALMDESVFDICKPIVIGDASVLGQIRDIIDARVEIRPVGCADEAEGVPGNIEVIDLANMDTGKLIFGRVDALAGKAAYEYIEKAANMAMAGEIDAVA
;
A
#
# COMPACT_ATOMS: atom_id res chain seq x y z
N MET A 1 -7.98 15.32 -18.51
CA MET A 1 -7.94 15.71 -17.10
C MET A 1 -7.06 14.75 -16.32
N LYS A 2 -6.18 15.27 -15.51
CA LYS A 2 -5.27 14.46 -14.72
C LYS A 2 -6.01 13.84 -13.54
N LYS A 3 -5.87 12.52 -13.36
CA LYS A 3 -6.49 11.81 -12.22
C LYS A 3 -5.79 12.17 -10.92
N PRO A 4 -6.53 12.33 -9.82
CA PRO A 4 -5.90 12.56 -8.52
C PRO A 4 -5.07 11.36 -8.08
N VAL A 5 -3.96 11.63 -7.41
CA VAL A 5 -3.10 10.63 -6.82
C VAL A 5 -3.54 10.41 -5.37
N ILE A 6 -3.93 9.20 -5.04
CA ILE A 6 -4.46 8.87 -3.71
C ILE A 6 -3.47 7.94 -3.01
N GLY A 7 -2.97 8.39 -1.86
CA GLY A 7 -2.11 7.57 -1.01
C GLY A 7 -2.94 6.71 -0.08
N ILE A 8 -2.63 5.43 -0.01
CA ILE A 8 -3.37 4.46 0.80
C ILE A 8 -2.41 3.80 1.78
N PRO A 9 -2.38 4.25 3.05
CA PRO A 9 -1.61 3.54 4.06
C PRO A 9 -2.12 2.12 4.22
N MET A 10 -1.20 1.17 4.24
CA MET A 10 -1.54 -0.26 4.22
C MET A 10 -2.23 -0.74 5.50
N GLY A 11 -2.06 -0.02 6.60
CA GLY A 11 -2.54 -0.45 7.91
C GLY A 11 -1.57 -1.41 8.58
N ASP A 12 -2.01 -2.06 9.63
CA ASP A 12 -1.19 -2.99 10.41
C ASP A 12 -0.77 -4.17 9.53
N PRO A 13 0.54 -4.39 9.32
CA PRO A 13 1.02 -5.49 8.47
C PRO A 13 0.65 -6.87 8.99
N ALA A 14 0.35 -7.01 10.28
CA ALA A 14 -0.10 -8.28 10.87
C ALA A 14 -1.63 -8.42 10.86
N GLY A 15 -2.36 -7.36 10.48
CA GLY A 15 -3.82 -7.33 10.46
C GLY A 15 -4.42 -7.58 9.07
N ILE A 16 -5.67 -7.16 8.92
CA ILE A 16 -6.43 -7.38 7.67
C ILE A 16 -6.24 -6.27 6.65
N GLY A 17 -5.59 -5.16 7.02
CA GLY A 17 -5.40 -4.01 6.14
C GLY A 17 -4.78 -4.36 4.79
N PRO A 18 -3.66 -5.10 4.76
CA PRO A 18 -3.03 -5.47 3.49
C PRO A 18 -3.95 -6.27 2.56
N GLU A 19 -4.72 -7.20 3.10
CA GLU A 19 -5.68 -7.97 2.31
C GLU A 19 -6.78 -7.08 1.74
N ILE A 20 -7.32 -6.18 2.55
CA ILE A 20 -8.36 -5.24 2.11
C ILE A 20 -7.84 -4.35 0.99
N VAL A 21 -6.62 -3.84 1.11
CA VAL A 21 -6.00 -3.00 0.09
C VAL A 21 -5.86 -3.76 -1.24
N ILE A 22 -5.36 -4.99 -1.20
CA ILE A 22 -5.21 -5.79 -2.41
C ILE A 22 -6.57 -6.03 -3.06
N LYS A 23 -7.56 -6.44 -2.28
CA LYS A 23 -8.91 -6.70 -2.81
C LYS A 23 -9.55 -5.46 -3.40
N ALA A 24 -9.39 -4.31 -2.76
CA ALA A 24 -9.92 -3.05 -3.28
C ALA A 24 -9.28 -2.67 -4.61
N LEU A 25 -7.97 -2.87 -4.75
CA LEU A 25 -7.22 -2.50 -5.95
C LEU A 25 -7.26 -3.56 -7.05
N MET A 26 -7.93 -4.68 -6.83
CA MET A 26 -8.30 -5.61 -7.89
C MET A 26 -9.48 -5.09 -8.72
N ASP A 27 -10.22 -4.13 -8.21
CA ASP A 27 -11.32 -3.50 -8.92
C ASP A 27 -10.76 -2.46 -9.91
N GLU A 28 -10.82 -2.78 -11.20
CA GLU A 28 -10.26 -1.92 -12.25
C GLU A 28 -10.93 -0.54 -12.30
N SER A 29 -12.17 -0.42 -11.85
CA SER A 29 -12.89 0.86 -11.87
C SER A 29 -12.25 1.92 -10.98
N VAL A 30 -11.51 1.51 -9.97
CA VAL A 30 -10.75 2.44 -9.12
C VAL A 30 -9.74 3.22 -9.95
N PHE A 31 -9.08 2.55 -10.89
CA PHE A 31 -8.07 3.16 -11.75
C PHE A 31 -8.66 4.09 -12.81
N ASP A 32 -9.97 4.04 -13.03
CA ASP A 32 -10.65 4.99 -13.91
C ASP A 32 -10.75 6.39 -13.29
N ILE A 33 -10.79 6.47 -11.96
CA ILE A 33 -11.06 7.72 -11.24
C ILE A 33 -9.85 8.28 -10.50
N CYS A 34 -8.85 7.46 -10.21
CA CYS A 34 -7.66 7.92 -9.49
C CYS A 34 -6.44 7.08 -9.83
N LYS A 35 -5.29 7.56 -9.38
CA LYS A 35 -4.03 6.83 -9.41
C LYS A 35 -3.72 6.42 -7.96
N PRO A 36 -4.03 5.18 -7.57
CA PRO A 36 -3.79 4.74 -6.19
C PRO A 36 -2.33 4.38 -5.99
N ILE A 37 -1.77 4.78 -4.87
CA ILE A 37 -0.42 4.40 -4.44
C ILE A 37 -0.51 3.92 -3.00
N VAL A 38 -0.10 2.68 -2.75
CA VAL A 38 -0.07 2.14 -1.40
C VAL A 38 1.20 2.61 -0.70
N ILE A 39 1.08 2.97 0.56
CA ILE A 39 2.24 3.24 1.42
C ILE A 39 2.30 2.08 2.42
N GLY A 40 3.36 1.29 2.34
CA GLY A 40 3.43 0.09 3.15
C GLY A 40 4.73 -0.67 2.99
N ASP A 41 4.62 -1.98 3.01
CA ASP A 41 5.74 -2.91 2.87
C ASP A 41 5.44 -3.87 1.73
N ALA A 42 6.26 -3.84 0.69
CA ALA A 42 6.04 -4.65 -0.51
C ALA A 42 6.14 -6.14 -0.22
N SER A 43 7.01 -6.55 0.70
CA SER A 43 7.15 -7.97 1.06
C SER A 43 5.90 -8.51 1.73
N VAL A 44 5.29 -7.71 2.62
CA VAL A 44 4.03 -8.09 3.28
C VAL A 44 2.92 -8.20 2.25
N LEU A 45 2.80 -7.22 1.36
CA LEU A 45 1.79 -7.26 0.30
C LEU A 45 1.97 -8.48 -0.60
N GLY A 46 3.21 -8.80 -0.94
CA GLY A 46 3.51 -9.99 -1.75
C GLY A 46 3.10 -11.28 -1.08
N GLN A 47 3.35 -11.41 0.23
CA GLN A 47 2.92 -12.59 0.99
C GLN A 47 1.39 -12.72 1.04
N ILE A 48 0.70 -11.63 1.32
CA ILE A 48 -0.76 -11.64 1.37
C ILE A 48 -1.34 -11.95 -0.02
N ARG A 49 -0.78 -11.36 -1.08
CA ARG A 49 -1.17 -11.66 -2.45
C ARG A 49 -1.13 -13.17 -2.71
N ASP A 50 -0.04 -13.82 -2.29
CA ASP A 50 0.13 -15.25 -2.51
C ASP A 50 -0.84 -16.08 -1.68
N ILE A 51 -1.09 -15.68 -0.43
CA ILE A 51 -2.02 -16.37 0.46
C ILE A 51 -3.45 -16.35 -0.10
N ILE A 52 -3.89 -15.21 -0.62
CA ILE A 52 -5.25 -15.06 -1.16
C ILE A 52 -5.34 -15.40 -2.65
N ASP A 53 -4.22 -15.80 -3.25
CA ASP A 53 -4.12 -16.13 -4.68
C ASP A 53 -4.63 -15.00 -5.59
N ALA A 54 -4.27 -13.77 -5.25
CA ALA A 54 -4.65 -12.61 -6.06
C ALA A 54 -3.73 -12.48 -7.28
N ARG A 55 -4.34 -12.22 -8.44
CA ARG A 55 -3.59 -12.06 -9.70
C ARG A 55 -3.24 -10.61 -9.94
N VAL A 56 -2.33 -10.09 -9.12
CA VAL A 56 -1.82 -8.72 -9.24
C VAL A 56 -0.30 -8.73 -9.07
N GLU A 57 0.34 -7.75 -9.67
CA GLU A 57 1.76 -7.50 -9.47
C GLU A 57 1.95 -6.45 -8.38
N ILE A 58 2.85 -6.71 -7.44
CA ILE A 58 3.26 -5.73 -6.44
C ILE A 58 4.48 -5.02 -6.99
N ARG A 59 4.34 -3.73 -7.27
CA ARG A 59 5.39 -2.94 -7.92
C ARG A 59 5.89 -1.84 -7.00
N PRO A 60 7.07 -2.01 -6.39
CA PRO A 60 7.66 -0.92 -5.58
C PRO A 60 8.03 0.27 -6.47
N VAL A 61 7.73 1.46 -5.98
CA VAL A 61 8.12 2.72 -6.63
C VAL A 61 8.84 3.61 -5.62
N GLY A 62 9.75 4.43 -6.08
CA GLY A 62 10.55 5.30 -5.20
C GLY A 62 9.82 6.58 -4.80
N CYS A 63 8.91 7.06 -5.65
CA CYS A 63 8.14 8.26 -5.40
C CYS A 63 6.82 8.21 -6.19
N ALA A 64 5.92 9.13 -5.88
CA ALA A 64 4.61 9.18 -6.52
C ALA A 64 4.70 9.39 -8.04
N ASP A 65 5.70 10.14 -8.51
CA ASP A 65 5.86 10.42 -9.93
C ASP A 65 6.18 9.17 -10.76
N GLU A 66 6.74 8.15 -10.14
CA GLU A 66 7.03 6.88 -10.82
C GLU A 66 5.81 6.00 -11.03
N ALA A 67 4.70 6.29 -10.35
CA ALA A 67 3.49 5.48 -10.43
C ALA A 67 2.77 5.72 -11.76
N GLU A 68 2.33 4.64 -12.37
CA GLU A 68 1.69 4.66 -13.69
C GLU A 68 0.16 4.54 -13.62
N GLY A 69 -0.38 3.96 -12.54
CA GLY A 69 -1.81 3.79 -12.37
C GLY A 69 -2.43 2.79 -13.35
N VAL A 70 -1.75 1.68 -13.59
CA VAL A 70 -2.21 0.64 -14.52
C VAL A 70 -2.93 -0.45 -13.74
N PRO A 71 -4.20 -0.80 -14.11
CA PRO A 71 -4.90 -1.92 -13.49
C PRO A 71 -4.09 -3.22 -13.57
N GLY A 72 -4.15 -4.02 -12.52
CA GLY A 72 -3.35 -5.24 -12.41
C GLY A 72 -2.04 -5.05 -11.69
N ASN A 73 -1.59 -3.81 -11.51
CA ASN A 73 -0.40 -3.46 -10.75
C ASN A 73 -0.80 -2.73 -9.49
N ILE A 74 -0.28 -3.15 -8.34
CA ILE A 74 -0.40 -2.43 -7.08
C ILE A 74 0.94 -1.76 -6.83
N GLU A 75 0.97 -0.46 -6.96
CA GLU A 75 2.18 0.32 -6.79
C GLU A 75 2.32 0.74 -5.33
N VAL A 76 3.49 0.55 -4.76
CA VAL A 76 3.72 0.75 -3.33
C VAL A 76 4.99 1.57 -3.09
N ILE A 77 4.85 2.59 -2.24
CA ILE A 77 6.00 3.24 -1.61
C ILE A 77 6.44 2.30 -0.50
N ASP A 78 7.52 1.57 -0.75
CA ASP A 78 7.98 0.49 0.12
C ASP A 78 8.88 1.04 1.22
N LEU A 79 8.38 1.04 2.45
CA LEU A 79 9.19 1.43 3.61
C LEU A 79 10.10 0.30 4.08
N ALA A 80 9.86 -0.93 3.62
CA ALA A 80 10.66 -2.10 3.94
C ALA A 80 10.98 -2.20 5.44
N ASN A 81 9.95 -1.94 6.26
CA ASN A 81 10.11 -1.80 7.71
C ASN A 81 9.62 -3.02 8.50
N MET A 82 9.30 -4.12 7.80
CA MET A 82 8.89 -5.37 8.43
C MET A 82 9.79 -6.52 8.01
N ASP A 83 10.17 -7.34 8.99
CA ASP A 83 10.79 -8.63 8.73
C ASP A 83 9.68 -9.67 8.61
N THR A 84 9.36 -10.07 7.39
CA THR A 84 8.27 -11.01 7.12
C THR A 84 8.51 -12.38 7.71
N GLY A 85 9.77 -12.75 7.97
CA GLY A 85 10.09 -13.99 8.65
C GLY A 85 9.70 -14.02 10.12
N LYS A 86 9.49 -12.86 10.73
CA LYS A 86 9.06 -12.71 12.13
C LYS A 86 7.61 -12.30 12.28
N LEU A 87 6.94 -12.01 11.17
CA LEU A 87 5.56 -11.53 11.18
C LEU A 87 4.59 -12.69 11.40
N ILE A 88 3.71 -12.53 12.38
CA ILE A 88 2.63 -13.50 12.65
C ILE A 88 1.31 -12.78 12.41
N PHE A 89 0.60 -13.16 11.36
CA PHE A 89 -0.67 -12.55 10.99
C PHE A 89 -1.74 -12.82 12.07
N GLY A 90 -2.53 -11.80 12.34
CA GLY A 90 -3.59 -11.85 13.34
C GLY A 90 -3.12 -11.63 14.78
N ARG A 91 -1.82 -11.46 14.99
CA ARG A 91 -1.27 -11.22 16.32
C ARG A 91 -1.03 -9.73 16.55
N VAL A 92 -1.40 -9.25 17.72
CA VAL A 92 -1.04 -7.89 18.16
C VAL A 92 0.47 -7.84 18.42
N ASP A 93 1.17 -6.96 17.73
CA ASP A 93 2.62 -6.84 17.79
C ASP A 93 3.01 -5.36 17.78
N ALA A 94 3.86 -4.96 18.72
CA ALA A 94 4.31 -3.57 18.81
C ALA A 94 5.08 -3.12 17.56
N LEU A 95 5.85 -4.01 16.93
CA LEU A 95 6.58 -3.69 15.70
C LEU A 95 5.62 -3.47 14.54
N ALA A 96 4.56 -4.27 14.43
CA ALA A 96 3.55 -4.11 13.41
C ALA A 96 2.75 -2.82 13.62
N GLY A 97 2.43 -2.49 14.87
CA GLY A 97 1.76 -1.22 15.22
C GLY A 97 2.62 -0.01 14.89
N LYS A 98 3.92 -0.08 15.17
CA LYS A 98 4.86 0.97 14.79
C LYS A 98 4.93 1.13 13.27
N ALA A 99 4.97 0.02 12.54
CA ALA A 99 5.00 0.06 11.09
C ALA A 99 3.73 0.74 10.54
N ALA A 100 2.55 0.38 11.06
CA ALA A 100 1.30 1.01 10.66
C ALA A 100 1.34 2.52 10.85
N TYR A 101 1.86 2.98 11.98
CA TYR A 101 2.04 4.41 12.24
C TYR A 101 2.97 5.07 11.21
N GLU A 102 4.07 4.41 10.87
CA GLU A 102 5.02 4.95 9.90
C GLU A 102 4.39 5.10 8.50
N TYR A 103 3.48 4.22 8.11
CA TYR A 103 2.75 4.35 6.84
C TYR A 103 1.85 5.59 6.84
N ILE A 104 1.15 5.83 7.94
CA ILE A 104 0.29 7.01 8.09
C ILE A 104 1.12 8.28 8.07
N GLU A 105 2.23 8.30 8.80
CA GLU A 105 3.14 9.44 8.85
C GLU A 105 3.71 9.76 7.46
N LYS A 106 4.15 8.74 6.73
CA LYS A 106 4.66 8.91 5.37
C LYS A 106 3.59 9.48 4.44
N ALA A 107 2.38 8.93 4.50
CA ALA A 107 1.26 9.42 3.68
C ALA A 107 0.93 10.88 3.99
N ALA A 108 0.88 11.24 5.27
CA ALA A 108 0.63 12.62 5.68
C ALA A 108 1.70 13.57 5.17
N ASN A 109 2.97 13.18 5.30
CA ASN A 109 4.09 13.99 4.81
C ASN A 109 4.04 14.17 3.29
N MET A 110 3.71 13.11 2.56
CA MET A 110 3.56 13.18 1.10
C MET A 110 2.41 14.12 0.69
N ALA A 111 1.30 14.07 1.40
CA ALA A 111 0.17 14.96 1.14
C ALA A 111 0.52 16.41 1.42
N MET A 112 1.21 16.69 2.53
CA MET A 112 1.65 18.03 2.88
C MET A 112 2.68 18.59 1.90
N ALA A 113 3.51 17.73 1.34
CA ALA A 113 4.50 18.12 0.33
C ALA A 113 3.90 18.26 -1.08
N GLY A 114 2.62 17.92 -1.26
CA GLY A 114 1.98 17.97 -2.57
C GLY A 114 2.34 16.81 -3.50
N GLU A 115 2.94 15.76 -2.98
CA GLU A 115 3.31 14.58 -3.77
C GLU A 115 2.11 13.70 -4.09
N ILE A 116 1.11 13.70 -3.22
CA ILE A 116 -0.19 13.05 -3.43
C ILE A 116 -1.30 14.06 -3.15
N ASP A 117 -2.47 13.82 -3.71
CA ASP A 117 -3.60 14.75 -3.62
C ASP A 117 -4.48 14.49 -2.39
N ALA A 118 -4.54 13.24 -1.94
CA ALA A 118 -5.34 12.87 -0.77
C ALA A 118 -4.86 11.55 -0.18
N VAL A 119 -5.32 11.28 1.04
CA VAL A 119 -5.07 10.02 1.75
C VAL A 119 -6.42 9.32 1.98
N ALA A 120 -6.45 8.06 1.68
CA ALA A 120 -7.66 7.25 1.90
C ALA A 120 -7.49 6.28 3.06
#